data_4afc4d441e93a623872b9b9d437da9b9
#
_entry.id   4afc4d441e93a623872b9b9d437da9b9
#
_cell.length_a   1.000
_cell.length_b   1.000
_cell.length_c   1.000
_cell.angle_alpha   90.00
_cell.angle_beta   90.00
_cell.angle_gamma   90.00
#
_symmetry.space_group_name_H-M   'P 1'
#
loop_
_entity.id
_entity.type
_entity.pdbx_description
1 polymer ?
#
loop_
_entity_poly.entity_id
_entity_poly.type
_entity_poly.pdbx_seq_one_letter_code
_entity_poly.pdbx_strand_id
1 'polypeptide(L)'
;MEINLNISNVPESKILSISKLTDYIKLHLESDKNLINIWVRGEISNCTLHSSGHLYFTLKDETSQISCAMFRSNFSSLKFEPKQGMKILVLSSIGVYKLRGNYQLIVSEMHPDGLGILHQKFLQLKEKLE
;
A
#
# COMPACT_ATOMS: atom_id res chain seq x y z
N MET A 1 -33.95 18.96 -8.07
CA MET A 1 -34.16 18.26 -6.79
C MET A 1 -34.12 19.26 -5.67
N GLU A 2 -35.14 19.26 -4.89
CA GLU A 2 -35.19 20.16 -3.76
C GLU A 2 -34.66 19.46 -2.52
N ILE A 3 -33.64 20.03 -1.93
CA ILE A 3 -33.05 19.47 -0.71
C ILE A 3 -33.50 20.35 0.44
N ASN A 4 -34.37 19.80 1.24
CA ASN A 4 -34.88 20.52 2.38
C ASN A 4 -33.97 20.29 3.59
N LEU A 5 -32.78 20.84 3.51
CA LEU A 5 -31.82 20.75 4.60
C LEU A 5 -31.75 22.07 5.35
N ASN A 6 -31.83 21.99 6.64
CA ASN A 6 -31.68 23.15 7.49
C ASN A 6 -30.19 23.33 7.80
N ILE A 7 -29.44 23.81 6.79
CA ILE A 7 -28.00 23.96 6.85
C ILE A 7 -27.57 24.88 7.99
N SER A 8 -28.44 25.85 8.36
CA SER A 8 -28.13 26.79 9.42
C SER A 8 -27.98 26.11 10.80
N ASN A 9 -28.49 24.86 10.93
CA ASN A 9 -28.39 24.13 12.19
C ASN A 9 -27.09 23.32 12.31
N VAL A 10 -26.26 23.32 11.29
CA VAL A 10 -25.00 22.62 11.33
C VAL A 10 -23.89 23.56 11.82
N PRO A 11 -23.29 23.31 12.99
CA PRO A 11 -22.22 24.18 13.47
C PRO A 11 -21.03 24.14 12.51
N GLU A 12 -20.42 25.28 12.27
CA GLU A 12 -19.24 25.38 11.41
C GLU A 12 -18.12 24.45 11.87
N SER A 13 -18.00 24.26 13.19
CA SER A 13 -16.98 23.36 13.76
C SER A 13 -17.15 21.89 13.37
N LYS A 14 -18.35 21.50 12.91
CA LYS A 14 -18.62 20.13 12.46
C LYS A 14 -18.52 19.96 10.96
N ILE A 15 -18.22 21.02 10.23
CA ILE A 15 -18.06 20.98 8.79
C ILE A 15 -16.58 20.86 8.47
N LEU A 16 -16.20 19.81 7.77
CA LEU A 16 -14.82 19.55 7.41
C LEU A 16 -14.55 20.02 5.98
N SER A 17 -13.40 20.62 5.77
CA SER A 17 -12.90 20.77 4.41
C SER A 17 -12.43 19.39 3.90
N ILE A 18 -12.29 19.27 2.59
CA ILE A 18 -11.78 18.01 2.01
C ILE A 18 -10.40 17.70 2.56
N SER A 19 -9.53 18.70 2.67
CA SER A 19 -8.18 18.49 3.19
C SER A 19 -8.18 18.05 4.65
N LYS A 20 -9.06 18.61 5.47
CA LYS A 20 -9.15 18.16 6.87
C LYS A 20 -9.68 16.74 6.98
N LEU A 21 -10.66 16.38 6.17
CA LEU A 21 -11.15 15.01 6.12
C LEU A 21 -10.06 14.04 5.71
N THR A 22 -9.31 14.39 4.67
CA THR A 22 -8.21 13.54 4.18
C THR A 22 -7.11 13.42 5.22
N ASP A 23 -6.77 14.52 5.91
CA ASP A 23 -5.78 14.47 6.99
C ASP A 23 -6.21 13.55 8.12
N TYR A 24 -7.50 13.57 8.46
CA TYR A 24 -8.05 12.71 9.50
C TYR A 24 -7.94 11.23 9.10
N ILE A 25 -8.33 10.90 7.87
CA ILE A 25 -8.24 9.54 7.34
C ILE A 25 -6.76 9.09 7.31
N LYS A 26 -5.88 9.95 6.84
CA LYS A 26 -4.46 9.67 6.77
C LYS A 26 -3.89 9.34 8.15
N LEU A 27 -4.21 10.16 9.13
CA LEU A 27 -3.77 9.92 10.51
C LEU A 27 -4.22 8.56 11.02
N HIS A 28 -5.49 8.24 10.83
CA HIS A 28 -6.05 6.98 11.31
C HIS A 28 -5.48 5.76 10.61
N LEU A 29 -5.32 5.82 9.29
CA LEU A 29 -4.78 4.68 8.54
C LEU A 29 -3.29 4.49 8.81
N GLU A 30 -2.53 5.57 8.83
CA GLU A 30 -1.07 5.47 8.98
C GLU A 30 -0.61 5.18 10.40
N SER A 31 -1.46 5.41 11.40
CA SER A 31 -1.14 5.09 12.79
C SER A 31 -1.71 3.75 13.26
N ASP A 32 -2.48 3.06 12.43
CA ASP A 32 -3.03 1.77 12.78
C ASP A 32 -1.95 0.70 12.73
N LYS A 33 -1.68 0.07 13.87
CA LYS A 33 -0.63 -0.95 13.98
C LYS A 33 -0.88 -2.16 13.09
N ASN A 34 -2.13 -2.43 12.75
CA ASN A 34 -2.49 -3.54 11.86
C ASN A 34 -2.21 -3.23 10.39
N LEU A 35 -1.84 -1.98 10.08
CA LEU A 35 -1.54 -1.53 8.71
C LEU A 35 -0.09 -1.08 8.57
N ILE A 36 0.76 -1.43 9.53
CA ILE A 36 2.19 -1.11 9.53
C ILE A 36 2.97 -2.42 9.51
N ASN A 37 3.97 -2.52 8.63
CA ASN A 37 4.82 -3.70 8.48
C ASN A 37 4.00 -4.97 8.29
N ILE A 38 3.12 -4.94 7.32
CA ILE A 38 2.26 -6.08 6.99
C ILE A 38 2.75 -6.78 5.72
N TRP A 39 2.59 -8.10 5.70
CA TRP A 39 2.90 -8.91 4.52
C TRP A 39 1.66 -9.02 3.65
N VAL A 40 1.81 -8.68 2.39
CA VAL A 40 0.71 -8.74 1.42
C VAL A 40 1.15 -9.56 0.22
N ARG A 41 0.27 -10.43 -0.25
CA ARG A 41 0.50 -11.30 -1.40
C ARG A 41 -0.33 -10.82 -2.57
N GLY A 42 0.26 -10.83 -3.76
CA GLY A 42 -0.49 -10.49 -4.97
C GLY A 42 0.34 -10.64 -6.23
N GLU A 43 -0.27 -10.28 -7.34
CA GLU A 43 0.36 -10.31 -8.65
C GLU A 43 0.58 -8.88 -9.15
N ILE A 44 1.76 -8.62 -9.70
CA ILE A 44 2.09 -7.32 -10.30
C ILE A 44 1.29 -7.17 -11.59
N SER A 45 0.46 -6.11 -11.69
CA SER A 45 -0.28 -5.87 -12.92
C SER A 45 0.30 -4.73 -13.76
N ASN A 46 0.76 -3.65 -13.15
CA ASN A 46 1.45 -2.55 -13.81
C ASN A 46 2.76 -2.33 -13.09
N CYS A 47 3.83 -2.06 -13.81
CA CYS A 47 5.13 -1.90 -13.18
C CYS A 47 5.92 -0.83 -13.95
N THR A 48 6.18 0.30 -13.30
CA THR A 48 6.86 1.44 -13.90
C THR A 48 7.99 1.91 -13.00
N LEU A 49 9.20 1.89 -13.54
CA LEU A 49 10.35 2.49 -12.87
C LEU A 49 10.42 3.95 -13.26
N HIS A 50 10.20 4.82 -12.28
CA HIS A 50 10.25 6.26 -12.50
C HIS A 50 11.70 6.74 -12.61
N SER A 51 11.92 7.86 -13.30
CA SER A 51 13.24 8.45 -13.45
C SER A 51 13.91 8.79 -12.12
N SER A 52 13.15 8.99 -11.07
CA SER A 52 13.66 9.21 -9.71
C SER A 52 14.26 7.97 -9.08
N GLY A 53 14.06 6.79 -9.68
CA GLY A 53 14.48 5.51 -9.13
C GLY A 53 13.46 4.83 -8.27
N HIS A 54 12.30 5.47 -8.05
CA HIS A 54 11.18 4.84 -7.33
C HIS A 54 10.41 3.92 -8.25
N LEU A 55 10.00 2.77 -7.74
CA LEU A 55 9.20 1.80 -8.48
C LEU A 55 7.74 1.95 -8.09
N TYR A 56 6.88 2.10 -9.09
CA TYR A 56 5.42 2.15 -8.91
C TYR A 56 4.79 0.97 -9.61
N PHE A 57 3.91 0.28 -8.93
CA PHE A 57 3.22 -0.87 -9.49
C PHE A 57 1.86 -1.04 -8.85
N THR A 58 1.05 -1.90 -9.46
CA THR A 58 -0.25 -2.29 -8.91
C THR A 58 -0.17 -3.75 -8.50
N LEU A 59 -0.64 -4.05 -7.31
CA LEU A 59 -0.72 -5.41 -6.80
C LEU A 59 -2.18 -5.82 -6.81
N LYS A 60 -2.48 -6.98 -7.35
CA LYS A 60 -3.86 -7.45 -7.49
C LYS A 60 -4.03 -8.89 -7.05
N ASP A 61 -5.24 -9.23 -6.68
CA ASP A 61 -5.70 -10.62 -6.54
C ASP A 61 -6.97 -10.81 -7.37
N GLU A 62 -7.77 -11.81 -7.07
CA GLU A 62 -8.95 -12.15 -7.88
C GLU A 62 -10.02 -11.06 -7.88
N THR A 63 -10.13 -10.27 -6.82
CA THR A 63 -11.24 -9.34 -6.64
C THR A 63 -10.83 -7.89 -6.44
N SER A 64 -9.56 -7.63 -6.12
CA SER A 64 -9.14 -6.31 -5.66
C SER A 64 -7.77 -5.96 -6.19
N GLN A 65 -7.47 -4.67 -6.17
CA GLN A 65 -6.14 -4.18 -6.51
C GLN A 65 -5.79 -2.98 -5.66
N ILE A 66 -4.49 -2.74 -5.50
CA ILE A 66 -3.98 -1.61 -4.73
C ILE A 66 -2.71 -1.08 -5.37
N SER A 67 -2.58 0.24 -5.39
CA SER A 67 -1.37 0.90 -5.87
C SER A 67 -0.24 0.73 -4.84
N CYS A 68 0.96 0.51 -5.34
CA CYS A 68 2.14 0.29 -4.51
C CYS A 68 3.27 1.22 -4.94
N ALA A 69 4.08 1.64 -3.98
CA ALA A 69 5.30 2.39 -4.25
C ALA A 69 6.44 1.76 -3.46
N MET A 70 7.56 1.53 -4.12
CA MET A 70 8.79 1.08 -3.48
C MET A 70 9.85 2.14 -3.75
N PHE A 71 10.28 2.84 -2.71
CA PHE A 71 11.20 3.95 -2.87
C PHE A 71 12.60 3.46 -3.23
N ARG A 72 13.36 4.34 -3.89
CA ARG A 72 14.68 4.01 -4.41
C ARG A 72 15.61 3.37 -3.37
N SER A 73 15.56 3.83 -2.13
CA SER A 73 16.42 3.30 -1.08
C SER A 73 16.18 1.81 -0.82
N ASN A 74 14.94 1.36 -0.96
CA ASN A 74 14.61 -0.06 -0.79
C ASN A 74 14.73 -0.82 -2.11
N PHE A 75 14.35 -0.19 -3.21
CA PHE A 75 14.42 -0.81 -4.53
C PHE A 75 15.86 -1.12 -4.95
N SER A 76 16.81 -0.26 -4.59
CA SER A 76 18.21 -0.42 -5.00
C SER A 76 18.85 -1.69 -4.42
N SER A 77 18.32 -2.22 -3.33
CA SER A 77 18.83 -3.45 -2.72
C SER A 77 18.12 -4.71 -3.23
N LEU A 78 17.15 -4.55 -4.11
CA LEU A 78 16.38 -5.68 -4.64
C LEU A 78 17.24 -6.54 -5.55
N LYS A 79 17.16 -7.86 -5.37
CA LYS A 79 18.03 -8.82 -6.07
C LYS A 79 17.39 -9.45 -7.30
N PHE A 80 16.20 -9.03 -7.68
CA PHE A 80 15.54 -9.48 -8.88
C PHE A 80 14.82 -8.31 -9.52
N GLU A 81 14.43 -8.48 -10.79
CA GLU A 81 13.72 -7.44 -11.53
C GLU A 81 12.22 -7.70 -11.48
N PRO A 82 11.44 -6.83 -10.81
CA PRO A 82 10.00 -6.99 -10.78
C PRO A 82 9.40 -6.78 -12.18
N LYS A 83 8.49 -7.65 -12.58
CA LYS A 83 7.85 -7.59 -13.89
C LYS A 83 6.37 -7.86 -13.77
N GLN A 84 5.61 -7.29 -14.70
CA GLN A 84 4.18 -7.57 -14.80
C GLN A 84 3.92 -9.07 -14.90
N GLY A 85 2.93 -9.53 -14.15
CA GLY A 85 2.58 -10.95 -14.11
C GLY A 85 3.25 -11.75 -13.00
N MET A 86 4.25 -11.19 -12.34
CA MET A 86 4.93 -11.90 -11.25
C MET A 86 4.07 -11.95 -10.00
N LYS A 87 4.08 -13.09 -9.34
CA LYS A 87 3.46 -13.26 -8.02
C LYS A 87 4.51 -12.97 -6.95
N ILE A 88 4.17 -12.08 -6.04
CA ILE A 88 5.13 -11.59 -5.04
C ILE A 88 4.50 -11.49 -3.67
N LEU A 89 5.38 -11.47 -2.67
CA LEU A 89 5.07 -11.10 -1.29
C LEU A 89 5.78 -9.78 -1.00
N VAL A 90 5.07 -8.85 -0.41
CA VAL A 90 5.65 -7.55 -0.06
C VAL A 90 5.48 -7.27 1.42
N LEU A 91 6.53 -6.79 2.05
CA LEU A 91 6.46 -6.20 3.38
C LEU A 91 6.18 -4.72 3.20
N SER A 92 5.11 -4.24 3.76
CA SER A 92 4.59 -2.91 3.41
C SER A 92 3.82 -2.28 4.55
N SER A 93 3.56 -1.00 4.40
CA SER A 93 2.70 -0.24 5.31
C SER A 93 1.73 0.59 4.47
N ILE A 94 0.56 0.86 5.02
CA ILE A 94 -0.41 1.72 4.34
C ILE A 94 0.05 3.17 4.42
N GLY A 95 -0.02 3.87 3.29
CA GLY A 95 0.16 5.31 3.21
C GLY A 95 -1.01 5.94 2.50
N VAL A 96 -1.31 7.18 2.80
CA VAL A 96 -2.38 7.94 2.14
C VAL A 96 -1.76 9.04 1.30
N TYR A 97 -2.08 9.04 0.01
CA TYR A 97 -1.65 10.09 -0.91
C TYR A 97 -2.67 11.22 -0.85
N LYS A 98 -2.32 12.27 -0.13
CA LYS A 98 -3.24 13.34 0.23
C LYS A 98 -3.85 14.05 -0.99
N LEU A 99 -3.04 14.33 -2.00
CA LEU A 99 -3.50 15.08 -3.17
C LEU A 99 -4.58 14.37 -3.95
N ARG A 100 -4.61 13.04 -3.93
CA ARG A 100 -5.60 12.24 -4.64
C ARG A 100 -6.62 11.58 -3.73
N GLY A 101 -6.40 11.64 -2.41
CA GLY A 101 -7.31 11.04 -1.45
C GLY A 101 -7.40 9.53 -1.55
N ASN A 102 -6.34 8.86 -1.98
CA ASN A 102 -6.31 7.40 -2.06
C ASN A 102 -5.23 6.82 -1.14
N TYR A 103 -5.42 5.55 -0.76
CA TYR A 103 -4.44 4.83 0.02
C TYR A 103 -3.59 3.95 -0.90
N GLN A 104 -2.40 3.61 -0.44
CA GLN A 104 -1.46 2.80 -1.20
C GLN A 104 -0.58 2.00 -0.24
N LEU A 105 0.10 0.99 -0.78
CA LEU A 105 1.12 0.27 -0.03
C LEU A 105 2.48 0.93 -0.26
N ILE A 106 3.16 1.23 0.82
CA ILE A 106 4.56 1.65 0.77
C ILE A 106 5.38 0.41 1.07
N VAL A 107 6.09 -0.09 0.07
CA VAL A 107 6.74 -1.39 0.11
C VAL A 107 8.19 -1.23 0.54
N SER A 108 8.59 -1.98 1.57
CA SER A 108 9.98 -1.98 2.05
C SER A 108 10.77 -3.20 1.60
N GLU A 109 10.10 -4.35 1.44
CA GLU A 109 10.71 -5.57 0.94
C GLU A 109 9.79 -6.24 -0.07
N MET A 110 10.40 -6.95 -1.02
CA MET A 110 9.66 -7.68 -2.03
C MET A 110 10.36 -9.00 -2.30
N HIS A 111 9.58 -10.09 -2.34
CA HIS A 111 10.09 -11.43 -2.58
C HIS A 111 9.22 -12.14 -3.60
N PRO A 112 9.83 -12.91 -4.52
CA PRO A 112 9.03 -13.75 -5.43
C PRO A 112 8.23 -14.78 -4.64
N ASP A 113 6.97 -14.98 -5.02
CA ASP A 113 6.07 -15.94 -4.35
C ASP A 113 5.77 -17.14 -5.24
N GLY A 114 6.55 -17.34 -6.31
CA GLY A 114 6.34 -18.43 -7.24
C GLY A 114 7.03 -19.74 -6.86
N LEU A 115 7.80 -19.73 -5.79
CA LEU A 115 8.58 -20.91 -5.39
C LEU A 115 7.84 -21.79 -4.36
N GLY A 116 6.63 -21.42 -4.00
CA GLY A 116 5.73 -22.25 -3.19
C GLY A 116 6.36 -22.84 -1.93
N ILE A 117 6.54 -24.16 -1.93
CA ILE A 117 7.04 -24.89 -0.77
C ILE A 117 8.42 -24.42 -0.30
N LEU A 118 9.29 -24.04 -1.22
CA LEU A 118 10.64 -23.57 -0.87
C LEU A 118 10.57 -22.26 -0.08
N HIS A 119 9.68 -21.38 -0.49
CA HIS A 119 9.49 -20.12 0.21
C HIS A 119 8.96 -20.35 1.62
N GLN A 120 7.99 -21.24 1.77
CA GLN A 120 7.44 -21.59 3.08
C GLN A 120 8.50 -22.21 3.98
N LYS A 121 9.34 -23.09 3.45
CA LYS A 121 10.43 -23.71 4.20
C LYS A 121 11.44 -22.67 4.67
N PHE A 122 11.73 -21.70 3.83
CA PHE A 122 12.63 -20.61 4.20
C PHE A 122 12.07 -19.80 5.39
N LEU A 123 10.80 -19.46 5.34
CA LEU A 123 10.16 -18.72 6.43
C LEU A 123 10.15 -19.51 7.73
N GLN A 124 9.85 -20.81 7.66
CA GLN A 124 9.84 -21.68 8.84
C GLN A 124 11.24 -21.80 9.44
N LEU A 125 12.26 -21.93 8.61
CA LEU A 125 13.63 -22.00 9.08
C LEU A 125 14.05 -20.71 9.79
N LYS A 126 13.67 -19.57 9.24
CA LYS A 126 13.95 -18.28 9.83
C LYS A 126 13.30 -18.14 11.21
N GLU A 127 12.06 -18.59 11.34
CA GLU A 127 11.36 -18.58 12.64
C GLU A 127 12.06 -19.46 13.67
N LYS A 128 12.55 -20.61 13.26
CA LYS A 128 13.24 -21.53 14.17
C LYS A 128 14.58 -20.99 14.66
N LEU A 129 15.20 -20.10 13.93
CA LEU A 129 16.46 -19.52 14.29
C LEU A 129 16.34 -18.33 15.24
N GLU A 130 15.15 -17.84 15.39
CA GLU A 130 14.83 -16.81 16.35
C GLU A 130 14.46 -17.43 17.69
#